data_d2700ad4a1fb8b50b62b1620e8d1b587
#
_entry.id   d2700ad4a1fb8b50b62b1620e8d1b587
#
_cell.length_a   1.000
_cell.length_b   1.000
_cell.length_c   1.000
_cell.angle_alpha   90.00
_cell.angle_beta   90.00
_cell.angle_gamma   90.00
#
_symmetry.space_group_name_H-M   'P 1'
#
loop_
_entity.id
_entity.type
_entity.pdbx_description
1 polymer ?
#
loop_
_entity_poly.entity_id
_entity_poly.type
_entity_poly.pdbx_seq_one_letter_code
_entity_poly.pdbx_strand_id
1 'polypeptide(L)'
;EGCVIIRLNQLANNVYSYYYLKKVLLTGKVSLECSKSYLDVLAVNGLKPDSIEVKVKVILIGDYQSYDILYREDEDFKKLFPLRVEYPSIIKKDGIGFNEIREYIHHRGFSNNIKKISEDGIKEVIKYLSKIAGSRDKISIDSSHIDKLLILAKNKDKIKNEIDVEDIRDIIY
;
A
#
# COMPACT_ATOMS: atom_id res chain seq x y z
N GLU A 1 -19.66 -7.12 12.95
CA GLU A 1 -19.17 -6.37 11.77
C GLU A 1 -17.68 -6.22 11.87
N GLY A 2 -16.99 -6.42 10.75
CA GLY A 2 -15.54 -6.31 10.67
C GLY A 2 -15.09 -5.69 9.36
N CYS A 3 -13.80 -5.28 9.31
CA CYS A 3 -13.15 -4.82 8.09
C CYS A 3 -11.92 -5.69 7.83
N VAL A 4 -11.77 -6.16 6.61
CA VAL A 4 -10.61 -6.94 6.16
C VAL A 4 -9.89 -6.17 5.08
N ILE A 5 -8.59 -5.99 5.25
CA ILE A 5 -7.71 -5.35 4.26
C ILE A 5 -6.87 -6.43 3.60
N ILE A 6 -6.95 -6.55 2.29
CA ILE A 6 -6.28 -7.60 1.53
C ILE A 6 -5.42 -6.96 0.43
N ARG A 7 -4.20 -7.44 0.29
CA ARG A 7 -3.35 -7.08 -0.84
C ARG A 7 -3.73 -7.89 -2.08
N LEU A 8 -4.03 -7.20 -3.16
CA LEU A 8 -4.54 -7.81 -4.39
C LEU A 8 -3.55 -8.81 -5.00
N ASN A 9 -2.26 -8.53 -4.96
CA ASN A 9 -1.22 -9.45 -5.43
C ASN A 9 -1.18 -10.77 -4.64
N GLN A 10 -1.44 -10.73 -3.33
CA GLN A 10 -1.52 -11.95 -2.51
C GLN A 10 -2.75 -12.78 -2.87
N LEU A 11 -3.85 -12.10 -3.19
CA LEU A 11 -5.08 -12.76 -3.62
C LEU A 11 -4.93 -13.38 -5.02
N ALA A 12 -4.26 -12.68 -5.93
CA ALA A 12 -4.01 -13.16 -7.30
C ALA A 12 -3.11 -14.42 -7.35
N ASN A 13 -2.19 -14.56 -6.38
CA ASN A 13 -1.34 -15.74 -6.27
C ASN A 13 -2.09 -16.99 -5.80
N ASN A 14 -3.32 -16.84 -5.33
CA ASN A 14 -4.17 -17.95 -4.89
C ASN A 14 -5.59 -17.79 -5.42
N VAL A 15 -5.84 -18.40 -6.57
CA VAL A 15 -7.12 -18.35 -7.29
C VAL A 15 -8.29 -18.82 -6.41
N TYR A 16 -8.06 -19.82 -5.56
CA TYR A 16 -9.09 -20.29 -4.62
C TYR A 16 -9.47 -19.24 -3.59
N SER A 17 -8.48 -18.50 -3.06
CA SER A 17 -8.76 -17.43 -2.09
C SER A 17 -9.61 -16.32 -2.68
N TYR A 18 -9.37 -15.96 -3.92
CA TYR A 18 -10.21 -14.98 -4.62
C TYR A 18 -11.62 -15.50 -4.86
N TYR A 19 -11.75 -16.75 -5.32
CA TYR A 19 -13.05 -17.39 -5.52
C TYR A 19 -13.87 -17.43 -4.22
N TYR A 20 -13.27 -17.86 -3.11
CA TYR A 20 -13.95 -17.89 -1.82
C TYR A 20 -14.33 -16.51 -1.31
N LEU A 21 -13.46 -15.52 -1.47
CA LEU A 21 -13.78 -14.13 -1.13
C LEU A 21 -15.00 -13.64 -1.90
N LYS A 22 -15.03 -13.84 -3.22
CA LYS A 22 -16.19 -13.50 -4.05
C LYS A 22 -17.45 -14.19 -3.57
N LYS A 23 -17.38 -15.49 -3.32
CA LYS A 23 -18.52 -16.28 -2.84
C LYS A 23 -19.06 -15.72 -1.54
N VAL A 24 -18.19 -15.41 -0.57
CA VAL A 24 -18.59 -14.83 0.71
C VAL A 24 -19.24 -13.46 0.52
N LEU A 25 -18.68 -12.60 -0.31
CA LEU A 25 -19.22 -11.27 -0.57
C LEU A 25 -20.56 -11.29 -1.32
N LEU A 26 -20.77 -12.25 -2.21
CA LEU A 26 -22.03 -12.41 -2.95
C LEU A 26 -23.14 -13.05 -2.11
N THR A 27 -22.77 -14.01 -1.26
CA THR A 27 -23.78 -14.78 -0.49
C THR A 27 -24.00 -14.28 0.93
N GLY A 28 -23.05 -13.50 1.47
CA GLY A 28 -23.03 -13.12 2.88
C GLY A 28 -22.79 -14.29 3.84
N LYS A 29 -22.34 -15.44 3.32
CA LYS A 29 -22.16 -16.67 4.09
C LYS A 29 -20.80 -17.29 3.86
N VAL A 30 -20.19 -17.77 4.94
CA VAL A 30 -19.00 -18.62 4.89
C VAL A 30 -19.42 -20.06 5.13
N SER A 31 -19.12 -20.93 4.18
CA SER A 31 -19.25 -22.37 4.33
C SER A 31 -17.86 -23.00 4.28
N LEU A 32 -17.57 -23.91 5.20
CA LEU A 32 -16.41 -24.76 5.12
C LEU A 32 -16.64 -25.78 3.99
N GLU A 33 -16.35 -25.37 2.77
CA GLU A 33 -16.21 -26.32 1.68
C GLU A 33 -14.83 -26.94 1.80
N CYS A 34 -14.76 -28.17 2.25
CA CYS A 34 -13.52 -28.93 2.19
C CYS A 34 -13.06 -28.89 0.74
N SER A 35 -11.96 -28.20 0.47
CA SER A 35 -11.25 -28.34 -0.80
C SER A 35 -11.06 -29.84 -1.00
N LYS A 36 -11.19 -30.33 -2.23
CA LYS A 36 -11.00 -31.75 -2.61
C LYS A 36 -9.57 -32.21 -2.30
N SER A 37 -9.24 -32.28 -1.06
CA SER A 37 -7.99 -32.71 -0.48
C SER A 37 -8.26 -34.00 0.28
N TYR A 38 -7.21 -34.71 0.62
CA TYR A 38 -7.16 -35.99 1.34
C TYR A 38 -8.19 -36.13 2.50
N LEU A 39 -8.66 -35.03 3.06
CA LEU A 39 -9.70 -34.98 4.08
C LEU A 39 -11.10 -35.33 3.57
N ASP A 40 -11.40 -35.18 2.27
CA ASP A 40 -12.68 -35.59 1.69
C ASP A 40 -12.85 -37.12 1.66
N VAL A 41 -11.72 -37.84 1.63
CA VAL A 41 -11.72 -39.31 1.67
C VAL A 41 -11.96 -39.80 3.10
N LEU A 42 -11.55 -39.03 4.11
CA LEU A 42 -11.78 -39.36 5.52
C LEU A 42 -13.16 -38.84 6.04
N ALA A 43 -13.77 -37.93 5.32
CA ALA A 43 -15.06 -37.34 5.68
C ALA A 43 -16.27 -38.18 5.20
N VAL A 44 -16.13 -39.47 5.07
CA VAL A 44 -17.22 -40.39 4.68
C VAL A 44 -18.42 -40.37 5.63
N ASN A 45 -18.28 -39.72 6.80
CA ASN A 45 -19.36 -39.46 7.74
C ASN A 45 -19.52 -37.98 8.08
N GLY A 46 -19.17 -37.10 7.14
CA GLY A 46 -19.04 -35.68 7.38
C GLY A 46 -20.38 -34.98 7.65
N LEU A 47 -20.58 -34.63 8.90
CA LEU A 47 -21.45 -33.50 9.24
C LEU A 47 -20.87 -32.26 8.53
N LYS A 48 -21.55 -31.77 7.49
CA LYS A 48 -21.22 -30.47 6.91
C LYS A 48 -21.60 -29.41 7.95
N PRO A 49 -20.62 -28.64 8.45
CA PRO A 49 -20.97 -27.56 9.37
C PRO A 49 -21.87 -26.56 8.66
N ASP A 50 -22.82 -26.03 9.41
CA ASP A 50 -23.72 -25.02 8.90
C ASP A 50 -22.95 -23.77 8.44
N SER A 51 -23.46 -23.12 7.43
CA SER A 51 -22.87 -21.87 6.94
C SER A 51 -23.07 -20.75 7.98
N ILE A 52 -22.02 -19.96 8.19
CA ILE A 52 -22.01 -18.83 9.12
C ILE A 52 -22.31 -17.55 8.33
N GLU A 53 -23.28 -16.78 8.77
CA GLU A 53 -23.54 -15.45 8.19
C GLU A 53 -22.44 -14.48 8.58
N VAL A 54 -21.91 -13.77 7.60
CA VAL A 54 -20.79 -12.83 7.77
C VAL A 54 -21.15 -11.49 7.13
N LYS A 55 -21.03 -10.42 7.94
CA LYS A 55 -21.09 -9.04 7.45
C LYS A 55 -19.70 -8.42 7.58
N VAL A 56 -18.99 -8.36 6.47
CA VAL A 56 -17.62 -7.86 6.43
C VAL A 56 -17.47 -6.79 5.35
N LYS A 57 -16.75 -5.72 5.68
CA LYS A 57 -16.26 -4.75 4.69
C LYS A 57 -14.89 -5.19 4.21
N VAL A 58 -14.67 -5.18 2.91
CA VAL A 58 -13.39 -5.57 2.32
C VAL A 58 -12.77 -4.38 1.61
N ILE A 59 -11.50 -4.12 1.93
CA ILE A 59 -10.67 -3.12 1.26
C ILE A 59 -9.58 -3.88 0.53
N LEU A 60 -9.52 -3.74 -0.79
CA LEU A 60 -8.44 -4.28 -1.62
C LEU A 60 -7.39 -3.20 -1.85
N ILE A 61 -6.13 -3.53 -1.60
CA ILE A 61 -4.98 -2.67 -1.89
C ILE A 61 -4.15 -3.34 -2.98
N GLY A 62 -3.92 -2.65 -4.07
CA GLY A 62 -3.17 -3.19 -5.19
C GLY A 62 -2.63 -2.10 -6.11
N ASP A 63 -1.92 -2.53 -7.14
CA ASP A 63 -1.47 -1.69 -8.23
C ASP A 63 -2.54 -1.54 -9.32
N TYR A 64 -2.32 -0.56 -10.18
CA TYR A 64 -3.22 -0.25 -11.29
C TYR A 64 -3.41 -1.43 -12.24
N GLN A 65 -2.35 -2.16 -12.51
CA GLN A 65 -2.32 -3.25 -13.48
C GLN A 65 -3.18 -4.43 -13.02
N SER A 66 -3.02 -4.83 -11.75
CA SER A 66 -3.83 -5.89 -11.14
C SER A 66 -5.31 -5.52 -11.06
N TYR A 67 -5.60 -4.25 -10.72
CA TYR A 67 -6.97 -3.75 -10.71
C TYR A 67 -7.59 -3.78 -12.11
N ASP A 68 -6.89 -3.28 -13.13
CA ASP A 68 -7.40 -3.17 -14.49
C ASP A 68 -7.69 -4.53 -15.11
N ILE A 69 -6.85 -5.53 -14.82
CA ILE A 69 -7.10 -6.92 -15.23
C ILE A 69 -8.40 -7.44 -14.60
N LEU A 70 -8.55 -7.34 -13.28
CA LEU A 70 -9.76 -7.82 -12.61
C LEU A 70 -11.01 -7.06 -13.06
N TYR A 71 -10.88 -5.74 -13.23
CA TYR A 71 -12.00 -4.92 -13.68
C TYR A 71 -12.46 -5.25 -15.09
N ARG A 72 -11.56 -5.69 -15.99
CA ARG A 72 -11.93 -6.11 -17.34
C ARG A 72 -12.48 -7.53 -17.42
N GLU A 73 -11.84 -8.44 -16.70
CA GLU A 73 -12.09 -9.88 -16.87
C GLU A 73 -13.17 -10.42 -15.91
N ASP A 74 -13.52 -9.70 -14.84
CA ASP A 74 -14.46 -10.17 -13.83
C ASP A 74 -15.62 -9.20 -13.60
N GLU A 75 -16.79 -9.54 -14.12
CA GLU A 75 -18.02 -8.76 -13.97
C GLU A 75 -18.48 -8.62 -12.50
N ASP A 76 -18.23 -9.63 -11.67
CA ASP A 76 -18.60 -9.57 -10.25
C ASP A 76 -17.69 -8.62 -9.48
N PHE A 77 -16.43 -8.49 -9.89
CA PHE A 77 -15.50 -7.55 -9.28
C PHE A 77 -16.02 -6.11 -9.36
N LYS A 78 -16.56 -5.71 -10.50
CA LYS A 78 -17.14 -4.37 -10.71
C LYS A 78 -18.30 -4.09 -9.75
N LYS A 79 -19.11 -5.11 -9.49
CA LYS A 79 -20.29 -4.99 -8.61
C LYS A 79 -19.90 -4.99 -7.14
N LEU A 80 -18.91 -5.83 -6.77
CA LEU A 80 -18.48 -5.98 -5.38
C LEU A 80 -17.58 -4.83 -4.91
N PHE A 81 -16.80 -4.25 -5.83
CA PHE A 81 -15.84 -3.16 -5.53
C PHE A 81 -16.11 -1.91 -6.39
N PRO A 82 -17.28 -1.26 -6.22
CA PRO A 82 -17.66 -0.11 -7.03
C PRO A 82 -16.88 1.16 -6.67
N LEU A 83 -16.29 1.22 -5.47
CA LEU A 83 -15.53 2.36 -5.01
C LEU A 83 -14.05 2.16 -5.27
N ARG A 84 -13.43 3.14 -5.94
CA ARG A 84 -12.01 3.15 -6.24
C ARG A 84 -11.39 4.45 -5.75
N VAL A 85 -10.26 4.33 -5.07
CA VAL A 85 -9.42 5.46 -4.67
C VAL A 85 -8.04 5.25 -5.25
N GLU A 86 -7.52 6.26 -5.92
CA GLU A 86 -6.17 6.24 -6.50
C GLU A 86 -5.26 7.20 -5.75
N TYR A 87 -4.05 6.73 -5.47
CA TYR A 87 -2.98 7.55 -4.92
C TYR A 87 -1.90 7.72 -5.99
N PRO A 88 -1.86 8.88 -6.66
CA PRO A 88 -0.82 9.13 -7.64
C PRO A 88 0.55 9.20 -6.95
N SER A 89 1.57 8.64 -7.57
CA SER A 89 2.95 8.74 -7.07
C SER A 89 3.58 10.12 -7.32
N ILE A 90 3.00 10.91 -8.23
CA ILE A 90 3.47 12.24 -8.62
C ILE A 90 2.30 13.21 -8.56
N ILE A 91 2.48 14.31 -7.85
CA ILE A 91 1.48 15.38 -7.72
C ILE A 91 2.05 16.73 -8.15
N LYS A 92 1.17 17.69 -8.46
CA LYS A 92 1.56 19.07 -8.71
C LYS A 92 1.83 19.79 -7.39
N LYS A 93 2.84 20.65 -7.36
CA LYS A 93 3.21 21.43 -6.16
C LYS A 93 2.18 22.50 -5.79
N ASP A 94 1.46 23.03 -6.75
CA ASP A 94 0.39 24.00 -6.53
C ASP A 94 -0.83 23.41 -5.81
N GLY A 95 -0.98 22.09 -5.86
CA GLY A 95 -2.04 21.35 -5.17
C GLY A 95 -1.72 20.94 -3.72
N ILE A 96 -0.49 21.21 -3.24
CA ILE A 96 -0.06 20.86 -1.88
C ILE A 96 0.84 21.96 -1.30
N GLY A 97 0.58 22.38 -0.08
CA GLY A 97 1.38 23.39 0.59
C GLY A 97 2.77 22.89 0.99
N PHE A 98 3.74 23.81 1.05
CA PHE A 98 5.09 23.50 1.52
C PHE A 98 5.06 22.85 2.93
N ASN A 99 4.19 23.34 3.81
CA ASN A 99 4.07 22.80 5.18
C ASN A 99 3.59 21.34 5.18
N GLU A 100 2.66 20.98 4.33
CA GLU A 100 2.16 19.60 4.22
C GLU A 100 3.25 18.64 3.72
N ILE A 101 4.03 19.07 2.72
CA ILE A 101 5.19 18.28 2.25
C ILE A 101 6.23 18.16 3.35
N ARG A 102 6.52 19.23 4.07
CA ARG A 102 7.45 19.25 5.20
C ARG A 102 7.03 18.26 6.29
N GLU A 103 5.77 18.31 6.70
CA GLU A 103 5.22 17.39 7.69
C GLU A 103 5.27 15.93 7.21
N TYR A 104 4.99 15.70 5.95
CA TYR A 104 5.11 14.37 5.36
C TYR A 104 6.56 13.85 5.44
N ILE A 105 7.55 14.66 5.07
CA ILE A 105 8.97 14.29 5.15
C ILE A 105 9.37 14.03 6.61
N HIS A 106 8.95 14.87 7.56
CA HIS A 106 9.20 14.65 8.99
C HIS A 106 8.58 13.36 9.49
N HIS A 107 7.34 13.07 9.11
CA HIS A 107 6.68 11.83 9.47
C HIS A 107 7.43 10.60 8.94
N ARG A 108 7.92 10.66 7.70
CA ARG A 108 8.77 9.60 7.14
C ARG A 108 10.10 9.48 7.87
N GLY A 109 10.70 10.61 8.24
CA GLY A 109 11.90 10.65 9.07
C GLY A 109 11.69 9.96 10.41
N PHE A 110 10.63 10.32 11.11
CA PHE A 110 10.26 9.70 12.39
C PHE A 110 10.05 8.18 12.27
N SER A 111 9.37 7.73 11.21
CA SER A 111 9.17 6.31 10.94
C SER A 111 10.48 5.54 10.71
N ASN A 112 11.54 6.25 10.28
CA ASN A 112 12.90 5.71 10.08
C ASN A 112 13.84 5.99 11.28
N ASN A 113 13.28 6.36 12.45
CA ASN A 113 14.03 6.70 13.67
C ASN A 113 15.02 7.88 13.47
N ILE A 114 14.61 8.90 12.74
CA ILE A 114 15.32 10.16 12.56
C ILE A 114 14.59 11.20 13.38
N LYS A 115 15.29 11.83 14.33
CA LYS A 115 14.66 12.78 15.26
C LYS A 115 14.39 14.13 14.64
N LYS A 116 15.27 14.59 13.77
CA LYS A 116 15.17 15.91 13.17
C LYS A 116 15.82 15.96 11.79
N ILE A 117 15.21 16.72 10.91
CA ILE A 117 15.73 17.06 9.59
C ILE A 117 15.76 18.59 9.55
N SER A 118 16.89 19.18 9.14
CA SER A 118 17.00 20.64 9.05
C SER A 118 16.08 21.20 7.95
N GLU A 119 15.63 22.44 8.09
CA GLU A 119 14.75 23.08 7.08
C GLU A 119 15.40 23.14 5.69
N ASP A 120 16.73 23.37 5.64
CA ASP A 120 17.45 23.36 4.37
C ASP A 120 17.63 21.93 3.81
N GLY A 121 17.76 20.94 4.70
CA GLY A 121 17.69 19.53 4.33
C GLY A 121 16.34 19.18 3.70
N ILE A 122 15.23 19.61 4.27
CA ILE A 122 13.88 19.40 3.70
C ILE A 122 13.76 20.03 2.31
N LYS A 123 14.23 21.25 2.12
CA LYS A 123 14.25 21.91 0.81
C LYS A 123 15.02 21.10 -0.23
N GLU A 124 16.15 20.50 0.16
CA GLU A 124 16.94 19.68 -0.72
C GLU A 124 16.25 18.34 -1.05
N VAL A 125 15.59 17.70 -0.07
CA VAL A 125 14.71 16.54 -0.32
C VAL A 125 13.63 16.88 -1.32
N ILE A 126 12.95 18.04 -1.18
CA ILE A 126 11.91 18.49 -2.11
C ILE A 126 12.45 18.67 -3.53
N LYS A 127 13.66 19.23 -3.68
CA LYS A 127 14.31 19.35 -5.00
C LYS A 127 14.60 17.97 -5.62
N TYR A 128 15.11 17.05 -4.82
CA TYR A 128 15.34 15.67 -5.24
C TYR A 128 14.05 14.98 -5.71
N LEU A 129 12.98 15.09 -4.93
CA LEU A 129 11.68 14.53 -5.28
C LEU A 129 11.08 15.16 -6.56
N SER A 130 11.39 16.44 -6.81
CA SER A 130 11.00 17.10 -8.08
C SER A 130 11.81 16.60 -9.26
N LYS A 131 13.10 16.31 -9.06
CA LYS A 131 13.97 15.70 -10.06
C LYS A 131 13.46 14.31 -10.46
N ILE A 132 13.04 13.50 -9.47
CA ILE A 132 12.40 12.20 -9.72
C ILE A 132 11.10 12.35 -10.50
N ALA A 133 10.29 13.36 -10.17
CA ALA A 133 9.04 13.64 -10.88
C ALA A 133 9.25 14.15 -12.33
N GLY A 134 10.50 14.44 -12.73
CA GLY A 134 10.85 14.93 -14.07
C GLY A 134 10.33 16.34 -14.38
N SER A 135 9.89 17.10 -13.38
CA SER A 135 9.33 18.46 -13.58
C SER A 135 9.56 19.33 -12.36
N ARG A 136 9.79 20.63 -12.59
CA ARG A 136 9.91 21.63 -11.52
C ARG A 136 8.61 21.89 -10.78
N ASP A 137 7.49 21.70 -11.46
CA ASP A 137 6.15 21.97 -10.93
C ASP A 137 5.50 20.73 -10.28
N LYS A 138 6.20 19.60 -10.32
CA LYS A 138 5.72 18.36 -9.77
C LYS A 138 6.67 17.84 -8.69
N ILE A 139 6.14 16.94 -7.86
CA ILE A 139 6.90 16.26 -6.82
C ILE A 139 6.46 14.79 -6.75
N SER A 140 7.44 13.91 -6.58
CA SER A 140 7.15 12.52 -6.24
C SER A 140 6.80 12.43 -4.75
N ILE A 141 5.69 11.78 -4.43
CA ILE A 141 5.27 11.47 -3.05
C ILE A 141 5.42 9.99 -2.72
N ASP A 142 6.12 9.25 -3.56
CA ASP A 142 6.45 7.86 -3.27
C ASP A 142 7.37 7.78 -2.06
N SER A 143 6.87 7.17 -0.98
CA SER A 143 7.59 7.04 0.29
C SER A 143 8.90 6.27 0.14
N SER A 144 9.02 5.36 -0.81
CA SER A 144 10.22 4.56 -1.03
C SER A 144 11.45 5.42 -1.39
N HIS A 145 11.24 6.48 -2.16
CA HIS A 145 12.30 7.42 -2.52
C HIS A 145 12.76 8.25 -1.32
N ILE A 146 11.80 8.70 -0.51
CA ILE A 146 12.09 9.47 0.70
C ILE A 146 12.80 8.59 1.71
N ASP A 147 12.28 7.41 1.99
CA ASP A 147 12.84 6.48 2.96
C ASP A 147 14.27 6.08 2.59
N LYS A 148 14.51 5.72 1.32
CA LYS A 148 15.84 5.38 0.83
C LYS A 148 16.83 6.52 1.06
N LEU A 149 16.46 7.74 0.69
CA LEU A 149 17.31 8.93 0.86
C LEU A 149 17.64 9.18 2.34
N LEU A 150 16.62 9.17 3.19
CA LEU A 150 16.76 9.44 4.62
C LEU A 150 17.55 8.35 5.34
N ILE A 151 17.34 7.08 5.01
CA ILE A 151 18.10 5.96 5.57
C ILE A 151 19.59 6.07 5.17
N LEU A 152 19.88 6.40 3.92
CA LEU A 152 21.26 6.60 3.47
C LEU A 152 21.92 7.79 4.18
N ALA A 153 21.22 8.92 4.33
CA ALA A 153 21.70 10.08 5.05
C ALA A 153 22.02 9.77 6.52
N LYS A 154 21.12 9.04 7.20
CA LYS A 154 21.32 8.60 8.58
C LYS A 154 22.52 7.67 8.76
N ASN A 155 22.73 6.75 7.81
CA ASN A 155 23.80 5.75 7.91
C ASN A 155 25.19 6.32 7.67
N LYS A 156 25.29 7.54 7.14
CA LYS A 156 26.56 8.23 6.94
C LYS A 156 27.23 8.60 8.25
N ASP A 157 26.44 9.04 9.24
CA ASP A 157 26.92 9.29 10.59
C ASP A 157 25.98 8.64 11.62
N LYS A 158 26.38 7.46 12.12
CA LYS A 158 25.57 6.65 13.05
C LYS A 158 25.35 7.33 14.43
N ILE A 159 26.09 8.36 14.73
CA ILE A 159 26.03 9.07 16.01
C ILE A 159 25.04 10.24 15.91
N LYS A 160 24.85 10.78 14.71
CA LYS A 160 24.02 11.95 14.45
C LYS A 160 22.56 11.56 14.29
N ASN A 161 21.71 11.96 15.23
CA ASN A 161 20.25 11.74 15.13
C ASN A 161 19.53 12.86 14.35
N GLU A 162 20.29 13.78 13.76
CA GLU A 162 19.80 14.89 12.94
C GLU A 162 20.41 14.81 11.56
N ILE A 163 19.65 15.12 10.54
CA ILE A 163 20.08 15.13 9.15
C ILE A 163 20.16 16.58 8.67
N ASP A 164 21.30 16.99 8.20
CA ASP A 164 21.55 18.30 7.63
C ASP A 164 21.52 18.27 6.08
N VAL A 165 21.57 19.44 5.49
CA VAL A 165 21.58 19.62 4.04
C VAL A 165 22.76 18.92 3.37
N GLU A 166 23.93 18.92 4.02
CA GLU A 166 25.15 18.28 3.49
C GLU A 166 25.01 16.76 3.42
N ASP A 167 24.40 16.15 4.45
CA ASP A 167 24.13 14.71 4.49
C ASP A 167 23.26 14.26 3.33
N ILE A 168 22.33 15.13 2.91
CA ILE A 168 21.41 14.85 1.80
C ILE A 168 22.09 15.10 0.46
N ARG A 169 22.84 16.20 0.31
CA ARG A 169 23.55 16.54 -0.93
C ARG A 169 24.53 15.48 -1.34
N ASP A 170 25.33 14.99 -0.40
CA ASP A 170 26.34 13.98 -0.66
C ASP A 170 25.78 12.63 -1.13
N ILE A 171 24.46 12.42 -1.01
CA ILE A 171 23.79 11.23 -1.51
C ILE A 171 23.17 11.47 -2.89
N ILE A 172 22.78 12.72 -3.16
CA ILE A 172 22.10 13.10 -4.39
C ILE A 172 23.07 13.39 -5.52
N TYR A 173 24.26 13.93 -5.18
CA TYR A 173 25.30 14.41 -6.10
C TYR A 173 26.59 13.65 -5.94
#